data_9fab2eb210c05a8e2d3e7a883ecd6e19
#
_entry.id   9fab2eb210c05a8e2d3e7a883ecd6e19
#
_cell.length_a   1.000
_cell.length_b   1.000
_cell.length_c   1.000
_cell.angle_alpha   90.00
_cell.angle_beta   90.00
_cell.angle_gamma   90.00
#
_symmetry.space_group_name_H-M   'P 1'
#
loop_
_entity.id
_entity.type
_entity.pdbx_description
1 polymer ?
#
loop_
_entity_poly.entity_id
_entity_poly.type
_entity_poly.pdbx_seq_one_letter_code
_entity_poly.pdbx_strand_id
1 'polypeptide(L)'
;MKRLTALMLCLMLALCILPAQALTLAGPFTFDLDTFQAYYPMLIQTDVAWTQQENWIVGSAADLPDVQLCMSETGEVEYMLVQITCPIEEADNAMGEAFGTVISGAALGVMLCEVTDPDAVSAGVETFMVELEDVIAALTQFDSVSDEEKMAGVTTYGPLANHEGCVGVQVSEDGTLTLMFLFAPDGTQF
;
A
#
# COMPACT_ATOMS: atom_id res chain seq x y z
N MET A 1 17.89 7.24 15.28
CA MET A 1 18.81 6.50 14.42
C MET A 1 18.33 5.08 14.08
N LYS A 2 17.91 4.21 15.04
CA LYS A 2 17.42 2.84 14.72
C LYS A 2 16.17 2.79 13.83
N ARG A 3 15.24 3.76 13.96
CA ARG A 3 14.02 3.81 13.13
C ARG A 3 14.28 4.31 11.70
N LEU A 4 15.24 5.21 11.52
CA LEU A 4 15.63 5.73 10.20
C LEU A 4 16.32 4.63 9.37
N THR A 5 17.18 3.81 10.01
CA THR A 5 17.78 2.65 9.35
C THR A 5 16.78 1.57 9.01
N ALA A 6 15.75 1.37 9.85
CA ALA A 6 14.66 0.44 9.54
C ALA A 6 13.81 0.93 8.36
N LEU A 7 13.48 2.23 8.30
CA LEU A 7 12.72 2.82 7.19
C LEU A 7 13.48 2.75 5.86
N MET A 8 14.78 3.06 5.86
CA MET A 8 15.64 2.90 4.68
C MET A 8 15.80 1.43 4.27
N LEU A 9 15.86 0.51 5.23
CA LEU A 9 15.94 -0.92 4.95
C LEU A 9 14.60 -1.43 4.36
N CYS A 10 13.46 -0.95 4.87
CA CYS A 10 12.13 -1.25 4.34
C CYS A 10 11.97 -0.74 2.90
N LEU A 11 12.42 0.46 2.60
CA LEU A 11 12.37 1.02 1.24
C LEU A 11 13.25 0.21 0.27
N MET A 12 14.45 -0.23 0.71
CA MET A 12 15.32 -1.09 -0.10
C MET A 12 14.71 -2.47 -0.32
N LEU A 13 14.04 -3.06 0.69
CA LEU A 13 13.36 -4.34 0.55
C LEU A 13 12.12 -4.25 -0.36
N ALA A 14 11.33 -3.17 -0.25
CA ALA A 14 10.21 -2.92 -1.14
C ALA A 14 10.64 -2.86 -2.61
N LEU A 15 11.76 -2.18 -2.90
CA LEU A 15 12.34 -2.12 -4.25
C LEU A 15 12.87 -3.47 -4.75
N CYS A 16 13.16 -4.44 -3.84
CA CYS A 16 13.61 -5.78 -4.23
C CYS A 16 12.45 -6.71 -4.61
N ILE A 17 11.23 -6.47 -4.11
CA ILE A 17 10.03 -7.26 -4.44
C ILE A 17 9.47 -6.83 -5.81
N LEU A 18 9.62 -5.56 -6.18
CA LEU A 18 9.22 -5.09 -7.51
C LEU A 18 10.13 -5.75 -8.56
N PRO A 19 9.54 -6.28 -9.65
CA PRO A 19 10.34 -6.74 -10.78
C PRO A 19 11.31 -5.61 -11.18
N ALA A 20 12.51 -5.95 -11.64
CA ALA A 20 13.62 -5.02 -11.94
C ALA A 20 13.29 -3.94 -13.01
N GLN A 21 12.03 -3.72 -13.30
CA GLN A 21 11.54 -2.57 -14.05
C GLN A 21 11.50 -1.38 -13.10
N ALA A 22 12.22 -0.33 -13.45
CA ALA A 22 12.23 0.89 -12.67
C ALA A 22 10.81 1.45 -12.58
N LEU A 23 10.30 1.64 -11.36
CA LEU A 23 9.05 2.36 -11.11
C LEU A 23 9.09 3.69 -11.86
N THR A 24 8.13 3.90 -12.76
CA THR A 24 7.99 5.15 -13.51
C THR A 24 6.67 5.79 -13.13
N LEU A 25 6.72 6.80 -12.25
CA LEU A 25 5.54 7.53 -11.81
C LEU A 25 4.97 8.40 -12.93
N ALA A 26 3.65 8.38 -13.08
CA ALA A 26 2.93 9.23 -14.04
C ALA A 26 2.85 10.69 -13.58
N GLY A 27 3.04 10.97 -12.28
CA GLY A 27 2.95 12.27 -11.63
C GLY A 27 2.45 12.11 -10.19
N PRO A 28 2.24 13.20 -9.44
CA PRO A 28 1.65 13.12 -8.11
C PRO A 28 0.14 12.88 -8.19
N PHE A 29 -0.43 12.42 -7.08
CA PHE A 29 -1.87 12.42 -6.87
C PHE A 29 -2.42 13.86 -6.86
N THR A 30 -3.70 14.02 -7.22
CA THR A 30 -4.37 15.32 -7.29
C THR A 30 -5.25 15.63 -6.08
N PHE A 31 -5.31 14.74 -5.10
CA PHE A 31 -6.14 14.95 -3.91
C PHE A 31 -5.51 15.91 -2.90
N ASP A 32 -6.38 16.50 -2.06
CA ASP A 32 -5.96 17.33 -0.94
C ASP A 32 -5.55 16.46 0.26
N LEU A 33 -4.29 16.60 0.70
CA LEU A 33 -3.71 15.81 1.77
C LEU A 33 -4.46 15.97 3.10
N ASP A 34 -4.86 17.20 3.46
CA ASP A 34 -5.58 17.45 4.72
C ASP A 34 -6.94 16.74 4.71
N THR A 35 -7.61 16.71 3.56
CA THR A 35 -8.87 15.98 3.35
C THR A 35 -8.65 14.48 3.47
N PHE A 36 -7.60 13.92 2.87
CA PHE A 36 -7.26 12.51 3.02
C PHE A 36 -6.98 12.15 4.48
N GLN A 37 -6.18 12.95 5.18
CA GLN A 37 -5.86 12.74 6.60
C GLN A 37 -7.10 12.79 7.51
N ALA A 38 -8.14 13.52 7.10
CA ALA A 38 -9.42 13.55 7.82
C ALA A 38 -10.31 12.33 7.53
N TYR A 39 -10.32 11.82 6.29
CA TYR A 39 -11.16 10.68 5.90
C TYR A 39 -10.55 9.32 6.28
N TYR A 40 -9.26 9.15 6.15
CA TYR A 40 -8.60 7.87 6.34
C TYR A 40 -8.87 7.22 7.71
N PRO A 41 -8.81 7.92 8.85
CA PRO A 41 -9.16 7.35 10.16
C PRO A 41 -10.60 6.84 10.24
N MET A 42 -11.54 7.51 9.56
CA MET A 42 -12.94 7.11 9.52
C MET A 42 -13.14 5.81 8.73
N LEU A 43 -12.37 5.62 7.65
CA LEU A 43 -12.45 4.44 6.80
C LEU A 43 -11.87 3.19 7.49
N ILE A 44 -10.76 3.33 8.19
CA ILE A 44 -10.14 2.23 8.96
C ILE A 44 -10.73 2.08 10.37
N GLN A 45 -11.66 2.96 10.77
CA GLN A 45 -12.38 2.95 12.05
C GLN A 45 -11.48 3.01 13.29
N THR A 46 -10.35 3.72 13.19
CA THR A 46 -9.42 3.90 14.33
C THR A 46 -8.71 5.25 14.21
N ASP A 47 -8.22 5.76 15.35
CA ASP A 47 -7.44 6.99 15.39
C ASP A 47 -6.08 6.81 14.73
N VAL A 48 -5.64 7.80 13.96
CA VAL A 48 -4.36 7.80 13.25
C VAL A 48 -3.50 8.97 13.73
N ALA A 49 -2.29 8.66 14.16
CA ALA A 49 -1.28 9.66 14.47
C ALA A 49 -0.41 9.94 13.24
N TRP A 50 -0.50 11.15 12.72
CA TRP A 50 0.28 11.58 11.57
C TRP A 50 1.62 12.19 11.99
N THR A 51 2.71 11.74 11.39
CA THR A 51 4.07 12.27 11.61
C THR A 51 4.78 12.52 10.30
N GLN A 52 5.47 13.64 10.17
CA GLN A 52 6.31 13.94 9.00
C GLN A 52 7.75 13.51 9.27
N GLN A 53 8.35 12.79 8.32
CA GLN A 53 9.73 12.32 8.36
C GLN A 53 10.38 12.55 6.99
N GLU A 54 11.20 13.62 6.87
CA GLU A 54 11.81 14.01 5.59
C GLU A 54 10.74 14.22 4.50
N ASN A 55 10.77 13.40 3.44
CA ASN A 55 9.79 13.40 2.36
C ASN A 55 8.66 12.38 2.56
N TRP A 56 8.44 11.90 3.77
CA TRP A 56 7.36 10.97 4.10
C TRP A 56 6.41 11.56 5.12
N ILE A 57 5.12 11.28 4.92
CA ILE A 57 4.09 11.42 5.95
C ILE A 57 3.65 10.02 6.34
N VAL A 58 3.77 9.70 7.63
CA VAL A 58 3.45 8.37 8.16
C VAL A 58 2.22 8.48 9.04
N GLY A 59 1.19 7.71 8.70
CA GLY A 59 -0.02 7.54 9.50
C GLY A 59 0.06 6.22 10.25
N SER A 60 0.16 6.30 11.59
CA SER A 60 0.24 5.14 12.47
C SER A 60 -1.05 4.97 13.26
N ALA A 61 -1.60 3.77 13.26
CA ALA A 61 -2.79 3.37 14.00
C ALA A 61 -2.47 2.19 14.92
N ALA A 62 -3.23 2.03 16.02
CA ALA A 62 -3.05 0.90 16.90
C ALA A 62 -3.39 -0.41 16.19
N ASP A 63 -2.53 -1.42 16.34
CA ASP A 63 -2.71 -2.78 15.82
C ASP A 63 -2.87 -2.89 14.29
N LEU A 64 -2.56 -1.82 13.55
CA LEU A 64 -2.58 -1.78 12.09
C LEU A 64 -1.20 -1.40 11.54
N PRO A 65 -0.85 -1.84 10.31
CA PRO A 65 0.36 -1.38 9.65
C PRO A 65 0.29 0.12 9.34
N ASP A 66 1.45 0.78 9.32
CA ASP A 66 1.54 2.19 8.98
C ASP A 66 1.23 2.40 7.49
N VAL A 67 0.43 3.44 7.18
CA VAL A 67 0.35 3.99 5.83
C VAL A 67 1.41 5.07 5.67
N GLN A 68 2.18 4.99 4.59
CA GLN A 68 3.29 5.90 4.31
C GLN A 68 3.03 6.62 2.99
N LEU A 69 3.02 7.95 3.02
CA LEU A 69 2.81 8.81 1.87
C LEU A 69 4.15 9.41 1.46
N CYS A 70 4.64 9.08 0.27
CA CYS A 70 5.84 9.70 -0.28
C CYS A 70 5.49 11.07 -0.86
N MET A 71 6.21 12.10 -0.42
CA MET A 71 5.98 13.49 -0.82
C MET A 71 6.99 13.94 -1.86
N SER A 72 6.52 14.63 -2.90
CA SER A 72 7.37 15.36 -3.84
C SER A 72 8.06 16.55 -3.17
N GLU A 73 9.02 17.14 -3.86
CA GLU A 73 9.63 18.42 -3.43
C GLU A 73 8.63 19.59 -3.40
N THR A 74 7.52 19.48 -4.14
CA THR A 74 6.43 20.47 -4.18
C THR A 74 5.36 20.25 -3.12
N GLY A 75 5.46 19.16 -2.33
CA GLY A 75 4.55 18.85 -1.23
C GLY A 75 3.29 18.08 -1.66
N GLU A 76 3.30 17.46 -2.83
CA GLU A 76 2.24 16.61 -3.34
C GLU A 76 2.57 15.15 -3.05
N VAL A 77 1.55 14.29 -2.91
CA VAL A 77 1.76 12.84 -2.69
C VAL A 77 2.10 12.17 -4.02
N GLU A 78 3.26 11.55 -4.11
CA GLU A 78 3.71 10.83 -5.32
C GLU A 78 3.19 9.40 -5.36
N TYR A 79 3.22 8.70 -4.23
CA TYR A 79 2.67 7.34 -4.06
C TYR A 79 2.46 7.04 -2.58
N MET A 80 1.71 5.98 -2.30
CA MET A 80 1.49 5.45 -0.96
C MET A 80 2.10 4.06 -0.84
N LEU A 81 2.64 3.77 0.33
CA LEU A 81 3.21 2.47 0.68
C LEU A 81 2.60 1.97 1.98
N VAL A 82 2.20 0.70 1.99
CA VAL A 82 1.88 -0.07 3.20
C VAL A 82 2.77 -1.29 3.22
N GLN A 83 3.44 -1.56 4.34
CA GLN A 83 4.32 -2.71 4.45
C GLN A 83 4.21 -3.36 5.81
N ILE A 84 4.17 -4.69 5.83
CA ILE A 84 4.33 -5.53 7.01
C ILE A 84 5.56 -6.41 6.81
N THR A 85 6.35 -6.55 7.86
CA THR A 85 7.48 -7.48 7.89
C THR A 85 7.48 -8.20 9.23
N CYS A 86 7.41 -9.54 9.20
CA CYS A 86 7.39 -10.39 10.39
C CYS A 86 8.03 -11.77 10.10
N PRO A 87 8.42 -12.54 11.12
CA PRO A 87 8.72 -13.95 10.94
C PRO A 87 7.51 -14.69 10.33
N ILE A 88 7.74 -15.59 9.38
CA ILE A 88 6.66 -16.29 8.67
C ILE A 88 5.78 -17.14 9.62
N GLU A 89 6.37 -17.63 10.71
CA GLU A 89 5.63 -18.37 11.74
C GLU A 89 4.67 -17.50 12.57
N GLU A 90 4.83 -16.17 12.52
CA GLU A 90 3.94 -15.22 13.18
C GLU A 90 2.84 -14.70 12.23
N ALA A 91 2.93 -15.05 10.94
CA ALA A 91 1.94 -14.66 9.95
C ALA A 91 0.62 -15.40 10.22
N ASP A 92 -0.45 -14.64 10.38
CA ASP A 92 -1.77 -15.15 10.62
C ASP A 92 -2.87 -14.39 9.85
N ASN A 93 -4.10 -14.86 9.94
CA ASN A 93 -5.24 -14.23 9.28
C ASN A 93 -5.50 -12.81 9.79
N ALA A 94 -5.24 -12.53 11.08
CA ALA A 94 -5.46 -11.20 11.64
C ALA A 94 -4.50 -10.17 11.02
N MET A 95 -3.26 -10.57 10.73
CA MET A 95 -2.31 -9.73 10.00
C MET A 95 -2.79 -9.45 8.57
N GLY A 96 -3.32 -10.45 7.87
CA GLY A 96 -3.91 -10.28 6.53
C GLY A 96 -5.13 -9.35 6.55
N GLU A 97 -6.00 -9.47 7.54
CA GLU A 97 -7.16 -8.60 7.74
C GLU A 97 -6.73 -7.15 8.05
N ALA A 98 -5.72 -6.96 8.90
CA ALA A 98 -5.16 -5.65 9.22
C ALA A 98 -4.55 -4.98 7.97
N PHE A 99 -3.78 -5.74 7.19
CA PHE A 99 -3.23 -5.27 5.91
C PHE A 99 -4.33 -4.88 4.92
N GLY A 100 -5.34 -5.75 4.73
CA GLY A 100 -6.50 -5.49 3.88
C GLY A 100 -7.29 -4.23 4.30
N THR A 101 -7.44 -4.01 5.61
CA THR A 101 -8.10 -2.82 6.17
C THR A 101 -7.36 -1.54 5.77
N VAL A 102 -6.04 -1.52 5.93
CA VAL A 102 -5.21 -0.33 5.62
C VAL A 102 -5.19 -0.03 4.13
N ILE A 103 -4.97 -1.03 3.27
CA ILE A 103 -4.94 -0.81 1.81
C ILE A 103 -6.30 -0.37 1.26
N SER A 104 -7.39 -0.97 1.76
CA SER A 104 -8.74 -0.56 1.39
C SER A 104 -9.05 0.86 1.82
N GLY A 105 -8.69 1.21 3.07
CA GLY A 105 -8.86 2.56 3.60
C GLY A 105 -8.04 3.60 2.81
N ALA A 106 -6.81 3.27 2.44
CA ALA A 106 -5.95 4.16 1.66
C ALA A 106 -6.53 4.44 0.26
N ALA A 107 -6.86 3.40 -0.49
CA ALA A 107 -7.39 3.55 -1.85
C ALA A 107 -8.79 4.20 -1.87
N LEU A 108 -9.69 3.81 -0.96
CA LEU A 108 -11.00 4.47 -0.80
C LEU A 108 -10.86 5.93 -0.35
N GLY A 109 -9.88 6.22 0.50
CA GLY A 109 -9.59 7.58 0.95
C GLY A 109 -9.22 8.50 -0.21
N VAL A 110 -8.35 8.06 -1.11
CA VAL A 110 -8.02 8.79 -2.34
C VAL A 110 -9.25 8.99 -3.22
N MET A 111 -9.98 7.92 -3.50
CA MET A 111 -11.19 7.99 -4.33
C MET A 111 -12.20 9.01 -3.79
N LEU A 112 -12.42 9.03 -2.46
CA LEU A 112 -13.35 9.99 -1.82
C LEU A 112 -12.84 11.44 -1.86
N CYS A 113 -11.52 11.64 -1.89
CA CYS A 113 -10.94 12.98 -2.02
C CYS A 113 -11.04 13.54 -3.44
N GLU A 114 -11.04 12.66 -4.46
CA GLU A 114 -11.04 13.06 -5.86
C GLU A 114 -12.45 13.15 -6.46
N VAL A 115 -13.40 12.34 -5.97
CA VAL A 115 -14.77 12.28 -6.50
C VAL A 115 -15.73 13.03 -5.58
N THR A 116 -16.33 14.09 -6.10
CA THR A 116 -17.26 14.96 -5.35
C THR A 116 -18.74 14.59 -5.55
N ASP A 117 -19.06 13.78 -6.56
CA ASP A 117 -20.43 13.34 -6.85
C ASP A 117 -20.77 12.06 -6.08
N PRO A 118 -21.77 12.06 -5.16
CA PRO A 118 -22.14 10.88 -4.38
C PRO A 118 -22.57 9.66 -5.21
N ASP A 119 -23.20 9.88 -6.37
CA ASP A 119 -23.63 8.79 -7.25
C ASP A 119 -22.41 8.14 -7.92
N ALA A 120 -21.42 8.95 -8.31
CA ALA A 120 -20.15 8.46 -8.84
C ALA A 120 -19.32 7.71 -7.79
N VAL A 121 -19.33 8.15 -6.52
CA VAL A 121 -18.69 7.43 -5.41
C VAL A 121 -19.32 6.04 -5.25
N SER A 122 -20.65 5.94 -5.23
CA SER A 122 -21.34 4.65 -5.05
C SER A 122 -20.99 3.65 -6.17
N ALA A 123 -21.01 4.11 -7.43
CA ALA A 123 -20.62 3.29 -8.57
C ALA A 123 -19.13 2.91 -8.53
N GLY A 124 -18.28 3.84 -8.10
CA GLY A 124 -16.84 3.62 -7.96
C GLY A 124 -16.50 2.56 -6.90
N VAL A 125 -17.22 2.51 -5.78
CA VAL A 125 -17.00 1.50 -4.73
C VAL A 125 -17.24 0.08 -5.24
N GLU A 126 -18.28 -0.15 -6.06
CA GLU A 126 -18.52 -1.48 -6.64
C GLU A 126 -17.39 -1.93 -7.56
N THR A 127 -16.91 -1.03 -8.42
CA THR A 127 -15.76 -1.29 -9.30
C THR A 127 -14.50 -1.52 -8.48
N PHE A 128 -14.24 -0.67 -7.49
CA PHE A 128 -13.10 -0.77 -6.59
C PHE A 128 -12.99 -2.13 -5.91
N MET A 129 -14.11 -2.69 -5.43
CA MET A 129 -14.09 -3.99 -4.75
C MET A 129 -13.66 -5.13 -5.68
N VAL A 130 -14.05 -5.08 -6.96
CA VAL A 130 -13.61 -6.06 -7.97
C VAL A 130 -12.12 -5.89 -8.28
N GLU A 131 -11.69 -4.66 -8.53
CA GLU A 131 -10.28 -4.33 -8.82
C GLU A 131 -9.37 -4.71 -7.64
N LEU A 132 -9.81 -4.48 -6.41
CA LEU A 132 -9.05 -4.85 -5.21
C LEU A 132 -8.83 -6.35 -5.11
N GLU A 133 -9.83 -7.19 -5.42
CA GLU A 133 -9.68 -8.64 -5.45
C GLU A 133 -8.59 -9.07 -6.44
N ASP A 134 -8.54 -8.45 -7.61
CA ASP A 134 -7.52 -8.72 -8.62
C ASP A 134 -6.12 -8.29 -8.15
N VAL A 135 -6.00 -7.10 -7.56
CA VAL A 135 -4.71 -6.57 -7.07
C VAL A 135 -4.16 -7.41 -5.92
N ILE A 136 -5.01 -7.90 -5.00
CA ILE A 136 -4.55 -8.75 -3.89
C ILE A 136 -4.42 -10.24 -4.25
N ALA A 137 -4.61 -10.62 -5.51
CA ALA A 137 -4.50 -12.02 -5.95
C ALA A 137 -3.13 -12.65 -5.64
N ALA A 138 -2.05 -11.86 -5.53
CA ALA A 138 -0.74 -12.31 -5.09
C ALA A 138 -0.79 -12.98 -3.70
N LEU A 139 -1.62 -12.49 -2.78
CA LEU A 139 -1.78 -13.06 -1.44
C LEU A 139 -2.42 -14.44 -1.49
N THR A 140 -3.39 -14.66 -2.40
CA THR A 140 -4.08 -15.94 -2.55
C THR A 140 -3.27 -16.98 -3.30
N GLN A 141 -2.34 -16.56 -4.15
CA GLN A 141 -1.47 -17.44 -4.93
C GLN A 141 -0.22 -17.88 -4.16
N PHE A 142 0.16 -17.15 -3.11
CA PHE A 142 1.41 -17.34 -2.39
C PHE A 142 1.64 -18.76 -1.89
N ASP A 143 0.61 -19.43 -1.35
CA ASP A 143 0.72 -20.79 -0.85
C ASP A 143 0.93 -21.85 -1.96
N SER A 144 0.55 -21.53 -3.20
CA SER A 144 0.59 -22.45 -4.34
C SER A 144 1.90 -22.40 -5.14
N VAL A 145 2.76 -21.40 -4.89
CA VAL A 145 4.04 -21.24 -5.60
C VAL A 145 5.18 -21.96 -4.88
N SER A 146 6.26 -22.23 -5.59
CA SER A 146 7.45 -22.88 -5.05
C SER A 146 8.20 -21.99 -4.06
N ASP A 147 9.06 -22.57 -3.21
CA ASP A 147 9.87 -21.80 -2.26
C ASP A 147 10.86 -20.85 -2.97
N GLU A 148 11.33 -21.22 -4.18
CA GLU A 148 12.18 -20.33 -5.00
C GLU A 148 11.39 -19.10 -5.47
N GLU A 149 10.14 -19.28 -5.91
CA GLU A 149 9.26 -18.17 -6.29
C GLU A 149 8.86 -17.32 -5.08
N LYS A 150 8.63 -17.92 -3.90
CA LYS A 150 8.39 -17.17 -2.65
C LYS A 150 9.56 -16.29 -2.27
N MET A 151 10.81 -16.78 -2.45
CA MET A 151 12.01 -15.98 -2.22
C MET A 151 12.22 -14.89 -3.28
N ALA A 152 11.88 -15.16 -4.53
CA ALA A 152 11.94 -14.16 -5.60
C ALA A 152 10.90 -13.07 -5.45
N GLY A 153 9.80 -13.36 -4.75
CA GLY A 153 8.65 -12.49 -4.56
C GLY A 153 7.53 -12.75 -5.58
N VAL A 154 6.31 -12.85 -5.08
CA VAL A 154 5.09 -12.93 -5.89
C VAL A 154 4.45 -11.55 -5.90
N THR A 155 4.17 -11.03 -7.08
CA THR A 155 3.64 -9.66 -7.25
C THR A 155 2.47 -9.67 -8.20
N THR A 156 1.41 -8.95 -7.87
CA THR A 156 0.27 -8.65 -8.74
C THR A 156 0.04 -7.16 -8.77
N TYR A 157 -0.30 -6.63 -9.92
CA TYR A 157 -0.61 -5.21 -10.11
C TYR A 157 -1.76 -5.05 -11.09
N GLY A 158 -2.47 -3.91 -10.98
CA GLY A 158 -3.59 -3.58 -11.86
C GLY A 158 -4.27 -2.28 -11.46
N PRO A 159 -5.30 -1.88 -12.20
CA PRO A 159 -6.08 -0.69 -11.88
C PRO A 159 -6.74 -0.85 -10.50
N LEU A 160 -6.79 0.24 -9.74
CA LEU A 160 -7.45 0.31 -8.46
C LEU A 160 -7.97 1.74 -8.22
N ALA A 161 -9.30 1.90 -8.14
CA ALA A 161 -9.95 3.21 -7.94
C ALA A 161 -9.48 4.29 -8.93
N ASN A 162 -9.36 3.95 -10.22
CA ASN A 162 -8.80 4.78 -11.31
C ASN A 162 -7.31 5.16 -11.15
N HIS A 163 -6.58 4.41 -10.36
CA HIS A 163 -5.15 4.49 -10.15
C HIS A 163 -4.51 3.12 -10.32
N GLU A 164 -3.23 3.00 -10.02
CA GLU A 164 -2.50 1.74 -10.12
C GLU A 164 -2.18 1.18 -8.73
N GLY A 165 -2.54 -0.07 -8.50
CA GLY A 165 -2.23 -0.81 -7.29
C GLY A 165 -1.26 -1.97 -7.55
N CYS A 166 -0.32 -2.18 -6.63
CA CYS A 166 0.62 -3.30 -6.67
C CYS A 166 0.71 -3.96 -5.30
N VAL A 167 0.46 -5.26 -5.23
CA VAL A 167 0.67 -6.07 -4.03
C VAL A 167 1.81 -7.04 -4.26
N GLY A 168 2.73 -7.11 -3.33
CA GLY A 168 3.84 -8.05 -3.34
C GLY A 168 3.94 -8.85 -2.05
N VAL A 169 4.36 -10.11 -2.18
CA VAL A 169 4.62 -11.03 -1.06
C VAL A 169 5.96 -11.69 -1.27
N GLN A 170 6.83 -11.65 -0.27
CA GLN A 170 8.16 -12.27 -0.34
C GLN A 170 8.52 -12.93 0.98
N VAL A 171 9.27 -14.05 0.93
CA VAL A 171 9.93 -14.65 2.08
C VAL A 171 11.43 -14.63 1.85
N SER A 172 12.17 -14.01 2.76
CA SER A 172 13.63 -14.00 2.71
C SER A 172 14.23 -15.32 3.26
N GLU A 173 15.52 -15.55 2.99
CA GLU A 173 16.24 -16.76 3.40
C GLU A 173 16.22 -17.00 4.92
N ASP A 174 16.11 -15.94 5.73
CA ASP A 174 16.00 -16.00 7.19
C ASP A 174 14.58 -16.30 7.70
N GLY A 175 13.63 -16.55 6.80
CA GLY A 175 12.24 -16.86 7.14
C GLY A 175 11.40 -15.60 7.44
N THR A 176 11.85 -14.43 7.04
CA THR A 176 11.09 -13.19 7.20
C THR A 176 10.09 -13.02 6.05
N LEU A 177 8.80 -12.94 6.36
CA LEU A 177 7.73 -12.59 5.43
C LEU A 177 7.64 -11.07 5.31
N THR A 178 7.55 -10.59 4.08
CA THR A 178 7.21 -9.20 3.77
C THR A 178 5.96 -9.16 2.89
N LEU A 179 4.95 -8.43 3.35
CA LEU A 179 3.80 -8.00 2.56
C LEU A 179 3.97 -6.53 2.21
N MET A 180 3.70 -6.17 0.96
CA MET A 180 3.81 -4.80 0.48
C MET A 180 2.59 -4.45 -0.37
N PHE A 181 2.10 -3.24 -0.21
CA PHE A 181 1.15 -2.61 -1.13
C PHE A 181 1.69 -1.25 -1.54
N LEU A 182 1.80 -1.04 -2.84
CA LEU A 182 2.14 0.23 -3.44
C LEU A 182 0.93 0.74 -4.23
N PHE A 183 0.52 1.98 -3.98
CA PHE A 183 -0.58 2.64 -4.64
C PHE A 183 -0.09 3.94 -5.26
N ALA A 184 -0.32 4.12 -6.55
CA ALA A 184 0.25 5.21 -7.32
C ALA A 184 -0.77 5.79 -8.31
N PRO A 185 -0.54 7.02 -8.82
CA PRO A 185 -1.40 7.64 -9.81
C PRO A 185 -1.56 6.82 -11.08
N ASP A 186 -2.70 6.99 -11.76
CA ASP A 186 -3.02 6.35 -13.05
C ASP A 186 -1.90 6.56 -14.09
N GLY A 187 -1.58 5.49 -14.81
CA GLY A 187 -0.51 5.47 -15.81
C GLY A 187 0.89 5.24 -15.23
N THR A 188 1.03 5.00 -13.92
CA THR A 188 2.29 4.54 -13.32
C THR A 188 2.65 3.15 -13.84
N GLN A 189 3.93 2.90 -14.11
CA GLN A 189 4.45 1.60 -14.54
C GLN A 189 5.30 1.01 -13.42
N PHE A 190 4.94 -0.21 -12.99
CA PHE A 190 5.64 -1.01 -12.01
C PHE A 190 6.65 -1.94 -12.65
#